data_8b28e13188df2102ad70ff349e58549e
#
_entry.id   8b28e13188df2102ad70ff349e58549e
#
_cell.length_a   1.000
_cell.length_b   1.000
_cell.length_c   1.000
_cell.angle_alpha   90.00
_cell.angle_beta   90.00
_cell.angle_gamma   90.00
#
_symmetry.space_group_name_H-M   'P 1'
#
loop_
_entity.id
_entity.type
_entity.pdbx_description
1 polymer ?
#
loop_
_entity_poly.entity_id
_entity_poly.type
_entity_poly.pdbx_seq_one_letter_code
_entity_poly.pdbx_strand_id
1 'polypeptide(L)'
;MTKTISALLLIGICTTAFAEWAQGQVRRVDLTTQKITIKHGEIKSIDMPPMTMVFNAREPAILQGIQVNDTIEFQAKEDGGKYYVTSIRRKSP
;
A
#
# COMPACT_ATOMS: atom_id res chain seq x y z
N MET A 1 -12.07 3.98 -50.43
CA MET A 1 -11.74 4.04 -49.95
C MET A 1 -11.67 3.87 -48.92
N THR A 2 -11.47 3.65 -48.51
CA THR A 2 -11.31 3.60 -47.65
C THR A 2 -11.02 3.38 -46.64
N LYS A 3 -10.90 3.36 -46.07
CA LYS A 3 -10.55 3.26 -45.16
C LYS A 3 -10.46 3.10 -44.15
N THR A 4 -10.25 2.86 -43.55
CA THR A 4 -10.15 2.75 -42.65
C THR A 4 -9.80 2.56 -41.62
N ILE A 5 -9.57 2.65 -41.07
CA ILE A 5 -9.25 2.56 -40.09
C ILE A 5 -9.15 2.18 -39.10
N SER A 6 -8.93 2.03 -38.58
CA SER A 6 -8.82 1.75 -37.66
C SER A 6 -8.55 1.66 -36.67
N ALA A 7 -8.37 1.67 -36.24
CA ALA A 7 -8.10 1.70 -35.25
C ALA A 7 -7.95 1.36 -34.28
N LEU A 8 -7.75 1.29 -33.89
CA LEU A 8 -7.53 1.09 -32.93
C LEU A 8 -7.42 0.98 -31.93
N LEU A 9 -7.30 0.85 -31.54
CA LEU A 9 -7.25 0.80 -30.59
C LEU A 9 -6.91 0.47 -29.70
N LEU A 10 -6.58 0.37 -29.19
CA LEU A 10 -6.21 0.12 -28.27
C LEU A 10 -6.17 0.19 -27.32
N ILE A 11 -5.98 0.19 -26.89
CA ILE A 11 -6.03 0.21 -26.11
C ILE A 11 -5.91 -0.02 -25.15
N GLY A 12 -5.75 0.05 -24.68
CA GLY A 12 -5.68 0.01 -23.70
C GLY A 12 -5.56 -0.63 -22.84
N ILE A 13 -4.97 -0.87 -22.46
CA ILE A 13 -4.84 -1.54 -21.67
C ILE A 13 -4.25 -1.39 -20.71
N CYS A 14 -4.23 -1.06 -20.26
CA CYS A 14 -3.73 -0.79 -19.35
C CYS A 14 -3.70 -1.56 -18.40
N THR A 15 -3.09 -2.00 -18.14
CA THR A 15 -2.95 -2.76 -17.31
C THR A 15 -2.55 -2.44 -16.30
N THR A 16 -2.69 -2.18 -15.81
CA THR A 16 -2.36 -1.79 -14.93
C THR A 16 -2.25 -2.40 -13.93
N ALA A 17 -1.42 -2.33 -13.52
CA ALA A 17 -1.12 -2.84 -12.46
C ALA A 17 -1.89 -2.34 -11.45
N PHE A 18 -2.60 -2.95 -10.77
CA PHE A 18 -3.16 -2.46 -9.69
C PHE A 18 -2.25 -2.50 -8.62
N ALA A 19 -1.98 -1.49 -7.91
CA ALA A 19 -1.30 -1.48 -6.66
C ALA A 19 -2.14 -2.20 -5.69
N GLU A 20 -1.65 -3.19 -5.05
CA GLU A 20 -2.40 -3.93 -4.07
C GLU A 20 -2.50 -3.14 -2.78
N TRP A 21 -3.67 -2.99 -2.24
CA TRP A 21 -3.87 -2.38 -0.94
C TRP A 21 -4.11 -3.48 0.07
N ALA A 22 -3.21 -3.60 1.03
CA ALA A 22 -3.37 -4.53 2.12
C ALA A 22 -4.20 -3.89 3.21
N GLN A 23 -4.81 -4.68 4.05
CA GLN A 23 -5.62 -4.16 5.12
C GLN A 23 -4.97 -4.45 6.45
N GLY A 24 -5.15 -3.57 7.40
CA GLY A 24 -4.58 -3.78 8.71
C GLY A 24 -5.14 -2.82 9.75
N GLN A 25 -4.71 -3.06 10.97
CA GLN A 25 -5.06 -2.20 12.08
C GLN A 25 -3.77 -1.68 12.69
N VAL A 26 -3.73 -0.40 12.98
CA VAL A 26 -2.54 0.22 13.53
C VAL A 26 -2.42 -0.14 15.00
N ARG A 27 -1.27 -0.65 15.37
CA ARG A 27 -1.00 -1.01 16.77
C ARG A 27 -0.09 -0.02 17.44
N ARG A 28 0.76 0.65 16.68
CA ARG A 28 1.67 1.63 17.25
C ARG A 28 2.16 2.56 16.14
N VAL A 29 2.35 3.82 16.48
CA VAL A 29 2.94 4.79 15.57
C VAL A 29 4.09 5.46 16.28
N ASP A 30 5.24 5.51 15.64
CA ASP A 30 6.41 6.17 16.19
C ASP A 30 6.88 7.21 15.19
N LEU A 31 6.54 8.44 15.44
CA LEU A 31 6.89 9.50 14.51
C LEU A 31 8.36 9.85 14.55
N THR A 32 9.00 9.63 15.68
CA THR A 32 10.42 9.95 15.82
C THR A 32 11.28 9.07 14.93
N THR A 33 10.97 7.77 14.89
CA THR A 33 11.75 6.84 14.08
C THR A 33 11.06 6.53 12.77
N GLN A 34 9.89 7.12 12.52
CA GLN A 34 9.12 6.93 11.28
C GLN A 34 8.78 5.47 11.10
N LYS A 35 8.26 4.85 12.14
CA LYS A 35 7.86 3.45 12.07
C LYS A 35 6.41 3.29 12.49
N ILE A 36 5.78 2.28 11.94
CA ILE A 36 4.41 1.99 12.27
C ILE A 36 4.28 0.48 12.43
N THR A 37 3.63 0.07 13.50
CA THR A 37 3.36 -1.34 13.74
C THR A 37 1.93 -1.62 13.30
N ILE A 38 1.77 -2.57 12.42
CA ILE A 38 0.48 -2.89 11.83
C ILE A 38 0.20 -4.37 11.99
N LYS A 39 -1.01 -4.67 12.46
CA LYS A 39 -1.51 -6.03 12.41
C LYS A 39 -2.23 -6.15 11.08
N HIS A 40 -1.65 -6.88 10.15
CA HIS A 40 -2.16 -6.87 8.77
C HIS A 40 -2.61 -8.24 8.33
N GLY A 41 -3.47 -8.26 7.33
CA GLY A 41 -3.82 -9.48 6.64
C GLY A 41 -2.74 -9.86 5.65
N GLU A 42 -3.04 -10.80 4.80
CA GLU A 42 -2.07 -11.24 3.81
C GLU A 42 -1.67 -10.12 2.88
N ILE A 43 -0.39 -9.99 2.60
CA ILE A 43 0.12 -9.02 1.65
C ILE A 43 0.76 -9.79 0.53
N LYS A 44 0.02 -9.98 -0.56
CA LYS A 44 0.48 -10.83 -1.64
C LYS A 44 1.66 -10.25 -2.38
N SER A 45 1.71 -8.94 -2.52
CA SER A 45 2.75 -8.28 -3.29
C SER A 45 4.14 -8.52 -2.73
N ILE A 46 4.25 -8.81 -1.44
CA ILE A 46 5.53 -9.10 -0.81
C ILE A 46 5.51 -10.47 -0.14
N ASP A 47 4.54 -11.30 -0.54
CA ASP A 47 4.49 -12.70 -0.13
C ASP A 47 4.50 -12.86 1.40
N MET A 48 3.67 -12.10 2.08
CA MET A 48 3.67 -12.05 3.53
C MET A 48 2.34 -12.54 4.07
N PRO A 49 2.37 -13.47 5.02
CA PRO A 49 1.12 -13.95 5.61
C PRO A 49 0.56 -12.96 6.64
N PRO A 50 -0.64 -13.14 7.13
CA PRO A 50 -1.17 -12.28 8.17
C PRO A 50 -0.28 -12.31 9.40
N MET A 51 0.08 -11.15 9.91
CA MET A 51 0.93 -11.04 11.10
C MET A 51 0.96 -9.59 11.57
N THR A 52 1.59 -9.39 12.71
CA THR A 52 1.82 -8.05 13.22
C THR A 52 3.29 -7.76 13.09
N MET A 53 3.63 -6.66 12.46
CA MET A 53 5.04 -6.31 12.31
C MET A 53 5.23 -4.82 12.17
N VAL A 54 6.48 -4.41 12.29
CA VAL A 54 6.87 -3.02 12.19
C VAL A 54 7.29 -2.73 10.77
N PHE A 55 6.74 -1.66 10.21
CA PHE A 55 7.13 -1.17 8.90
C PHE A 55 7.80 0.18 9.05
N ASN A 56 8.67 0.50 8.13
CA ASN A 56 9.23 1.84 8.06
C ASN A 56 8.33 2.67 7.16
N ALA A 57 8.09 3.92 7.51
CA ALA A 57 7.37 4.82 6.62
C ALA A 57 8.35 5.42 5.63
N ARG A 58 8.02 5.36 4.37
CA ARG A 58 8.91 5.90 3.34
C ARG A 58 9.05 7.41 3.53
N GLU A 59 8.00 8.07 3.93
CA GLU A 59 8.01 9.49 4.19
C GLU A 59 7.22 9.77 5.45
N PRO A 60 7.65 10.70 6.27
CA PRO A 60 6.93 10.97 7.53
C PRO A 60 5.49 11.45 7.30
N ALA A 61 5.22 12.10 6.19
CA ALA A 61 3.86 12.56 5.90
C ALA A 61 2.86 11.42 5.84
N ILE A 62 3.31 10.21 5.53
CA ILE A 62 2.43 9.05 5.44
C ILE A 62 1.79 8.77 6.79
N LEU A 63 2.48 9.08 7.86
CA LEU A 63 2.00 8.78 9.21
C LEU A 63 1.12 9.88 9.81
N GLN A 64 0.97 11.00 9.12
CA GLN A 64 0.21 12.09 9.69
C GLN A 64 -1.24 11.71 9.85
N GLY A 65 -1.81 11.96 11.01
CA GLY A 65 -3.20 11.66 11.28
C GLY A 65 -3.51 10.21 11.57
N ILE A 66 -2.51 9.34 11.48
CA ILE A 66 -2.72 7.93 11.76
C ILE A 66 -2.61 7.70 13.26
N GLN A 67 -3.57 6.99 13.81
CA GLN A 67 -3.62 6.76 15.24
C GLN A 67 -3.72 5.28 15.55
N VAL A 68 -3.33 4.92 16.75
CA VAL A 68 -3.45 3.55 17.23
C VAL A 68 -4.92 3.13 17.14
N ASN A 69 -5.13 1.91 16.70
CA ASN A 69 -6.43 1.31 16.49
C ASN A 69 -7.16 1.72 15.22
N ASP A 70 -6.56 2.61 14.44
CA ASP A 70 -7.16 2.93 13.14
C ASP A 70 -7.16 1.69 12.26
N THR A 71 -8.25 1.50 11.54
CA THR A 71 -8.29 0.50 10.47
C THR A 71 -7.84 1.19 9.19
N ILE A 72 -6.86 0.62 8.55
CA ILE A 72 -6.25 1.26 7.40
C ILE A 72 -6.10 0.29 6.23
N GLU A 73 -5.94 0.86 5.07
CA GLU A 73 -5.43 0.15 3.92
C GLU A 73 -4.08 0.76 3.59
N PHE A 74 -3.14 -0.05 3.20
CA PHE A 74 -1.79 0.45 2.95
C PHE A 74 -1.11 -0.33 1.84
N GLN A 75 -0.09 0.27 1.30
CA GLN A 75 0.75 -0.38 0.32
C GLN A 75 2.13 -0.51 0.92
N ALA A 76 2.71 -1.69 0.81
CA ALA A 76 4.00 -1.99 1.38
C ALA A 76 4.96 -2.48 0.30
N LYS A 77 6.23 -2.28 0.55
CA LYS A 77 7.26 -2.67 -0.38
C LYS A 77 8.47 -3.14 0.38
N GLU A 78 9.13 -4.15 -0.14
CA GLU A 78 10.39 -4.59 0.43
C GLU A 78 11.53 -3.96 -0.35
N ASP A 79 12.55 -3.49 0.34
CA ASP A 79 13.71 -2.90 -0.29
C ASP A 79 14.92 -3.18 0.59
N GLY A 80 15.84 -3.99 0.09
CA GLY A 80 17.07 -4.28 0.81
C GLY A 80 16.84 -4.99 2.13
N GLY A 81 15.84 -5.83 2.21
CA GLY A 81 15.55 -6.57 3.43
C GLY A 81 14.72 -5.80 4.44
N LYS A 82 14.31 -4.58 4.11
CA LYS A 82 13.44 -3.80 4.97
C LYS A 82 12.10 -3.63 4.34
N TYR A 83 11.07 -3.50 5.17
CA TYR A 83 9.73 -3.33 4.69
C TYR A 83 9.28 -1.91 4.93
N TYR A 84 8.76 -1.29 3.88
CA TYR A 84 8.33 0.10 3.93
C TYR A 84 6.88 0.20 3.58
N VAL A 85 6.18 1.12 4.26
CA VAL A 85 4.86 1.52 3.84
C VAL A 85 5.03 2.72 2.93
N THR A 86 4.47 2.64 1.75
CA THR A 86 4.61 3.70 0.75
C THR A 86 3.35 4.56 0.66
N SER A 87 2.22 4.03 1.08
CA SER A 87 0.96 4.77 1.09
C SER A 87 0.07 4.20 2.16
N ILE A 88 -0.67 5.04 2.84
CA ILE A 88 -1.67 4.63 3.82
C ILE A 88 -2.92 5.46 3.60
N ARG A 89 -4.06 4.82 3.70
CA ARG A 89 -5.31 5.56 3.76
C ARG A 89 -6.18 4.96 4.85
N ARG A 90 -6.88 5.83 5.57
CA ARG A 90 -7.74 5.35 6.63
C ARG A 90 -9.01 4.82 6.01
N LYS A 91 -9.44 3.71 6.56
CA LYS A 91 -10.66 3.14 6.09
C LYS A 91 -11.78 3.69 6.91
N SER A 92 -12.78 4.21 6.25
CA SER A 92 -13.90 4.76 6.99
C SER A 92 -14.65 3.68 7.69
N PRO A 93 -15.17 3.95 8.86
CA PRO A 93 -15.94 2.95 9.59
C PRO A 93 -17.25 2.63 8.89
#